data_537fb1ad4f0fbf17457542ce40df0b87
#
_entry.id   537fb1ad4f0fbf17457542ce40df0b87
#
_cell.length_a   1.000
_cell.length_b   1.000
_cell.length_c   1.000
_cell.angle_alpha   90.00
_cell.angle_beta   90.00
_cell.angle_gamma   90.00
#
_symmetry.space_group_name_H-M   'P 1'
#
loop_
_entity.id
_entity.type
_entity.pdbx_description
1 polymer ?
#
loop_
_entity_poly.entity_id
_entity_poly.type
_entity_poly.pdbx_seq_one_letter_code
_entity_poly.pdbx_strand_id
1 'polypeptide(L)'
;MTERSERGGSHRDDRGGRGYRGGSGGGDRGYRGGSGGGRGGGGRGGDRGYRGGDRGYRDGERRRSRRVYDDEPRDGLLADLVGHLHALDGRSYAAYKAIVGRYRAPAGWFLHIDRVQSDPYAPPTRIHVDVPTDLHGLELLDEADLLADADRRLAVGDFLTRELHAGFRGTALSIASPGQEILQRSSIILRPEEKKEGTGWVLEVRARLALPAQGRSIQGHEASRIVGRDLVRELEEAMDLTGERGDRLVRHIAILEDHRALTATVARNGWVSFLADGSVLPRRSGVSDEPLDGGVPLEAPDSMAATVELPHAGTVRGTVVEAGVNVIVGGGYHGKSTLLSAIE
;
A
#
# COMPACT_ATOMS: atom_id res chain seq x y z
N MET A 1 40.23 -53.26 -9.41
CA MET A 1 39.94 -53.89 -8.11
C MET A 1 38.52 -53.42 -7.80
N THR A 2 37.61 -54.25 -8.19
CA THR A 2 36.79 -55.20 -7.38
C THR A 2 35.83 -54.42 -6.45
N GLU A 3 34.56 -54.55 -6.48
CA GLU A 3 33.47 -55.46 -6.81
C GLU A 3 32.27 -54.98 -6.06
N ARG A 4 31.10 -54.78 -6.70
CA ARG A 4 29.86 -55.58 -6.56
C ARG A 4 29.20 -55.63 -5.18
N SER A 5 27.92 -55.29 -5.08
CA SER A 5 26.75 -56.17 -5.18
C SER A 5 25.49 -55.40 -4.77
N GLU A 6 24.50 -55.27 -5.56
CA GLU A 6 23.25 -56.03 -5.80
C GLU A 6 22.41 -56.40 -4.57
N ARG A 7 21.14 -55.98 -4.61
CA ARG A 7 19.81 -56.62 -4.50
C ARG A 7 18.84 -55.66 -3.79
N GLY A 8 17.66 -55.34 -4.20
CA GLY A 8 16.64 -56.14 -4.91
C GLY A 8 15.42 -56.32 -4.02
N GLY A 9 14.22 -55.96 -4.47
CA GLY A 9 12.95 -56.22 -3.79
C GLY A 9 11.95 -55.07 -3.95
N SER A 10 11.14 -55.02 -4.85
CA SER A 10 9.82 -55.47 -5.37
C SER A 10 8.75 -55.70 -4.27
N HIS A 11 7.66 -54.98 -4.38
CA HIS A 11 6.26 -55.37 -4.42
C HIS A 11 5.34 -54.21 -4.01
N ARG A 12 4.46 -53.93 -4.80
CA ARG A 12 3.07 -54.21 -5.25
C ARG A 12 2.10 -53.13 -4.84
N ASP A 13 1.48 -52.63 -5.90
CA ASP A 13 0.06 -52.34 -6.12
C ASP A 13 -0.86 -52.28 -4.90
N ASP A 14 -1.62 -51.17 -4.74
CA ASP A 14 -3.07 -51.35 -4.77
C ASP A 14 -3.82 -50.09 -5.23
N ARG A 15 -4.91 -50.39 -5.93
CA ARG A 15 -5.83 -49.54 -6.67
C ARG A 15 -6.81 -48.82 -5.73
N GLY A 16 -7.26 -47.61 -6.10
CA GLY A 16 -8.41 -47.01 -5.50
C GLY A 16 -8.87 -45.73 -6.20
N GLY A 17 -9.42 -45.89 -7.40
CA GLY A 17 -10.11 -44.81 -8.09
C GLY A 17 -11.46 -44.48 -7.48
N ARG A 18 -11.79 -43.21 -7.36
CA ARG A 18 -13.18 -42.71 -7.33
C ARG A 18 -13.29 -41.42 -8.13
N GLY A 19 -13.97 -41.57 -9.25
CA GLY A 19 -14.40 -40.48 -10.10
C GLY A 19 -15.47 -39.66 -9.43
N TYR A 20 -15.43 -38.36 -9.66
CA TYR A 20 -16.59 -37.49 -9.47
C TYR A 20 -17.06 -36.96 -10.84
N ARG A 21 -18.30 -37.32 -11.11
CA ARG A 21 -19.10 -36.94 -12.27
C ARG A 21 -19.48 -35.47 -12.17
N GLY A 22 -19.52 -34.81 -13.29
CA GLY A 22 -20.07 -33.49 -13.50
C GLY A 22 -21.59 -33.42 -13.25
N GLY A 23 -22.05 -32.23 -12.96
CA GLY A 23 -23.44 -31.82 -12.88
C GLY A 23 -23.57 -30.38 -13.32
N SER A 24 -23.90 -30.22 -14.59
CA SER A 24 -24.43 -28.99 -15.18
C SER A 24 -25.87 -28.77 -14.72
N GLY A 25 -26.22 -27.55 -14.31
CA GLY A 25 -27.59 -27.15 -13.99
C GLY A 25 -27.76 -25.65 -14.05
N GLY A 26 -28.19 -25.16 -15.17
CA GLY A 26 -28.62 -23.78 -15.38
C GLY A 26 -29.94 -23.51 -14.66
N GLY A 27 -30.16 -22.25 -14.30
CA GLY A 27 -31.36 -21.77 -13.62
C GLY A 27 -31.49 -20.26 -13.72
N ASP A 28 -31.86 -19.85 -14.90
CA ASP A 28 -32.36 -18.50 -15.25
C ASP A 28 -33.68 -18.23 -14.53
N ARG A 29 -33.83 -17.16 -13.76
CA ARG A 29 -35.14 -16.65 -13.32
C ARG A 29 -35.16 -15.13 -13.30
N GLY A 30 -35.86 -14.65 -14.30
CA GLY A 30 -36.20 -13.28 -14.62
C GLY A 30 -36.89 -12.47 -13.52
N TYR A 31 -36.54 -11.22 -13.52
CA TYR A 31 -37.27 -10.14 -12.83
C TYR A 31 -38.47 -9.76 -13.65
N ARG A 32 -39.68 -9.87 -13.05
CA ARG A 32 -40.87 -9.18 -13.51
C ARG A 32 -41.28 -8.14 -12.50
N GLY A 33 -41.39 -6.91 -12.97
CA GLY A 33 -42.00 -5.79 -12.27
C GLY A 33 -43.51 -5.95 -12.14
N GLY A 34 -44.08 -5.29 -11.13
CA GLY A 34 -45.52 -5.14 -10.90
C GLY A 34 -45.81 -3.81 -10.24
N SER A 35 -46.28 -2.89 -11.05
CA SER A 35 -46.93 -1.63 -10.67
C SER A 35 -48.41 -1.90 -10.33
N GLY A 36 -48.94 -1.21 -9.31
CA GLY A 36 -50.39 -1.16 -9.01
C GLY A 36 -50.60 -0.39 -7.71
N GLY A 37 -51.06 0.65 -7.70
CA GLY A 37 -52.05 1.66 -7.70
C GLY A 37 -53.36 1.23 -7.01
N GLY A 38 -53.79 1.96 -5.99
CA GLY A 38 -55.10 1.72 -5.36
C GLY A 38 -55.42 2.70 -4.24
N ARG A 39 -56.31 3.56 -4.56
CA ARG A 39 -56.99 4.64 -3.82
C ARG A 39 -57.85 4.14 -2.63
N GLY A 40 -57.98 5.00 -1.58
CA GLY A 40 -59.27 5.48 -1.13
C GLY A 40 -59.85 4.85 0.14
N GLY A 41 -60.31 5.70 1.00
CA GLY A 41 -61.36 5.34 1.94
C GLY A 41 -61.25 6.05 3.29
N GLY A 42 -62.00 7.12 3.46
CA GLY A 42 -62.19 7.86 4.69
C GLY A 42 -63.10 7.16 5.68
N GLY A 43 -63.02 7.54 6.92
CA GLY A 43 -63.90 7.11 7.99
C GLY A 43 -63.79 8.03 9.20
N ARG A 44 -64.86 8.78 9.41
CA ARG A 44 -65.11 9.71 10.52
C ARG A 44 -65.37 8.99 11.83
N GLY A 45 -65.08 9.68 12.96
CA GLY A 45 -65.93 9.78 14.10
C GLY A 45 -65.53 9.07 15.36
N GLY A 46 -65.45 9.80 16.47
CA GLY A 46 -65.55 9.25 17.80
C GLY A 46 -64.84 10.07 18.87
N ASP A 47 -65.45 11.19 19.16
CA ASP A 47 -65.23 12.02 20.34
C ASP A 47 -65.69 11.24 21.60
N ARG A 48 -64.85 11.00 22.59
CA ARG A 48 -65.24 10.74 23.98
C ARG A 48 -64.15 11.24 24.92
N GLY A 49 -64.44 12.34 25.55
CA GLY A 49 -63.68 12.89 26.65
C GLY A 49 -63.60 11.96 27.86
N TYR A 50 -62.47 11.97 28.49
CA TYR A 50 -62.32 11.56 29.89
C TYR A 50 -61.58 12.65 30.65
N ARG A 51 -62.26 13.13 31.67
CA ARG A 51 -61.79 14.07 32.70
C ARG A 51 -60.93 13.32 33.73
N GLY A 52 -59.90 14.00 34.21
CA GLY A 52 -59.53 14.02 35.61
C GLY A 52 -58.36 13.13 36.01
N GLY A 53 -57.31 13.75 36.50
CA GLY A 53 -56.28 13.10 37.27
C GLY A 53 -55.00 13.91 37.33
N ASP A 54 -55.09 15.05 37.98
CA ASP A 54 -53.92 15.83 38.44
C ASP A 54 -53.13 15.01 39.45
N ARG A 55 -51.99 14.49 39.08
CA ARG A 55 -50.94 14.01 39.98
C ARG A 55 -49.63 14.56 39.50
N GLY A 56 -49.17 15.54 40.25
CA GLY A 56 -47.86 16.19 40.08
C GLY A 56 -46.72 15.18 39.96
N TYR A 57 -46.19 15.09 38.76
CA TYR A 57 -44.88 14.49 38.53
C TYR A 57 -43.83 15.56 38.81
N ARG A 58 -43.09 15.38 39.91
CA ARG A 58 -41.84 16.10 40.17
C ARG A 58 -40.91 15.80 39.02
N ASP A 59 -40.70 16.82 38.23
CA ASP A 59 -39.70 16.88 37.14
C ASP A 59 -38.30 16.80 37.73
N GLY A 60 -37.83 15.56 37.91
CA GLY A 60 -36.44 15.27 38.16
C GLY A 60 -35.66 15.52 36.88
N GLU A 61 -35.19 16.73 36.70
CA GLU A 61 -34.17 17.06 35.69
C GLU A 61 -32.96 16.13 35.86
N ARG A 62 -33.05 14.94 35.28
CA ARG A 62 -31.84 14.22 34.91
C ARG A 62 -31.19 15.02 33.78
N ARG A 63 -30.36 15.96 34.15
CA ARG A 63 -29.31 16.54 33.31
C ARG A 63 -28.51 15.36 32.80
N ARG A 64 -28.91 14.82 31.63
CA ARG A 64 -28.01 14.06 30.77
C ARG A 64 -26.91 15.07 30.42
N SER A 65 -25.81 15.01 31.14
CA SER A 65 -24.59 15.68 30.73
C SER A 65 -24.26 15.11 29.35
N ARG A 66 -24.71 15.79 28.32
CA ARG A 66 -24.24 15.66 26.97
C ARG A 66 -22.76 16.06 27.09
N ARG A 67 -21.87 15.09 27.29
CA ARG A 67 -20.45 15.32 27.16
C ARG A 67 -20.27 15.82 25.76
N VAL A 68 -20.11 17.11 25.59
CA VAL A 68 -19.58 17.75 24.41
C VAL A 68 -18.18 17.15 24.29
N TYR A 69 -18.01 16.19 23.40
CA TYR A 69 -16.68 15.85 22.93
C TYR A 69 -16.23 17.10 22.18
N ASP A 70 -15.19 17.76 22.68
CA ASP A 70 -14.52 18.82 21.97
C ASP A 70 -14.13 18.24 20.61
N ASP A 71 -14.85 18.63 19.55
CA ASP A 71 -14.61 18.22 18.17
C ASP A 71 -13.45 19.03 17.55
N GLU A 72 -12.74 19.85 18.34
CA GLU A 72 -11.55 20.57 17.87
C GLU A 72 -10.36 19.62 17.79
N PRO A 73 -9.66 19.59 16.64
CA PRO A 73 -8.44 18.81 16.49
C PRO A 73 -7.41 19.17 17.56
N ARG A 74 -6.83 18.19 18.19
CA ARG A 74 -5.79 18.41 19.22
C ARG A 74 -4.48 18.83 18.57
N ASP A 75 -3.74 19.69 19.23
CA ASP A 75 -2.34 19.98 18.94
C ASP A 75 -1.54 19.68 20.20
N GLY A 76 -0.54 18.79 20.10
CA GLY A 76 0.20 18.32 21.27
C GLY A 76 1.46 17.53 20.92
N LEU A 77 2.04 16.90 21.93
CA LEU A 77 3.18 16.01 21.74
C LEU A 77 2.72 14.58 21.46
N LEU A 78 3.55 13.81 20.74
CA LEU A 78 3.30 12.39 20.51
C LEU A 78 3.20 11.62 21.85
N ALA A 79 3.95 12.02 22.86
CA ALA A 79 3.86 11.45 24.21
C ALA A 79 2.49 11.67 24.86
N ASP A 80 1.85 12.83 24.62
CA ASP A 80 0.50 13.11 25.11
C ASP A 80 -0.54 12.20 24.45
N LEU A 81 -0.39 11.96 23.14
CA LEU A 81 -1.21 10.99 22.39
C LEU A 81 -1.08 9.59 22.98
N VAL A 82 0.15 9.12 23.22
CA VAL A 82 0.44 7.80 23.81
C VAL A 82 -0.23 7.70 25.19
N GLY A 83 -0.08 8.68 26.05
CA GLY A 83 -0.74 8.73 27.36
C GLY A 83 -2.27 8.72 27.24
N HIS A 84 -2.80 9.45 26.26
CA HIS A 84 -4.24 9.49 26.01
C HIS A 84 -4.79 8.15 25.53
N LEU A 85 -4.08 7.46 24.64
CA LEU A 85 -4.43 6.12 24.18
C LEU A 85 -4.48 5.11 25.34
N HIS A 86 -3.51 5.16 26.27
CA HIS A 86 -3.55 4.37 27.51
C HIS A 86 -4.83 4.64 28.32
N ALA A 87 -5.21 5.90 28.49
CA ALA A 87 -6.41 6.28 29.24
C ALA A 87 -7.73 5.87 28.57
N LEU A 88 -7.72 5.51 27.29
CA LEU A 88 -8.87 5.02 26.55
C LEU A 88 -9.05 3.50 26.68
N ASP A 89 -8.14 2.77 27.30
CA ASP A 89 -8.23 1.30 27.45
C ASP A 89 -9.57 0.86 28.04
N GLY A 90 -10.16 -0.18 27.48
CA GLY A 90 -11.45 -0.72 27.86
C GLY A 90 -12.67 0.16 27.54
N ARG A 91 -12.50 1.40 27.03
CA ARG A 91 -13.62 2.26 26.64
C ARG A 91 -14.27 1.78 25.34
N SER A 92 -15.47 2.30 25.04
CA SER A 92 -16.15 2.04 23.76
C SER A 92 -15.29 2.55 22.60
N TYR A 93 -15.26 1.79 21.49
CA TYR A 93 -14.49 2.10 20.27
C TYR A 93 -14.69 3.53 19.76
N ALA A 94 -15.90 4.07 19.87
CA ALA A 94 -16.21 5.44 19.49
C ALA A 94 -15.37 6.50 20.23
N ALA A 95 -14.76 6.17 21.38
CA ALA A 95 -13.92 7.10 22.13
C ALA A 95 -12.58 7.37 21.43
N TYR A 96 -12.14 6.56 20.45
CA TYR A 96 -11.00 6.88 19.61
C TYR A 96 -11.15 8.21 18.84
N LYS A 97 -12.37 8.72 18.64
CA LYS A 97 -12.56 10.05 18.03
C LYS A 97 -11.80 11.17 18.78
N ALA A 98 -11.53 10.96 20.06
CA ALA A 98 -10.81 11.94 20.88
C ALA A 98 -9.31 12.06 20.52
N ILE A 99 -8.75 11.19 19.65
CA ILE A 99 -7.34 11.26 19.25
C ILE A 99 -7.13 11.98 17.91
N VAL A 100 -8.17 12.50 17.27
CA VAL A 100 -8.03 13.32 16.06
C VAL A 100 -7.20 14.55 16.39
N GLY A 101 -6.19 14.85 15.55
CA GLY A 101 -5.32 16.01 15.81
C GLY A 101 -3.93 15.87 15.21
N ARG A 102 -3.04 16.81 15.59
CA ARG A 102 -1.66 16.90 15.18
C ARG A 102 -0.74 16.70 16.38
N TYR A 103 0.29 15.89 16.22
CA TYR A 103 1.17 15.50 17.33
C TYR A 103 2.63 15.55 16.89
N ARG A 104 3.44 16.35 17.62
CA ARG A 104 4.86 16.50 17.35
C ARG A 104 5.65 15.37 18.00
N ALA A 105 6.48 14.68 17.23
CA ALA A 105 7.44 13.70 17.72
C ALA A 105 8.73 14.38 18.24
N PRO A 106 9.47 13.73 19.14
CA PRO A 106 10.76 14.24 19.64
C PRO A 106 11.79 14.47 18.51
N ALA A 107 11.77 13.62 17.48
CA ALA A 107 12.64 13.74 16.30
C ALA A 107 12.30 14.92 15.37
N GLY A 108 11.18 15.62 15.60
CA GLY A 108 10.82 16.84 14.88
C GLY A 108 9.74 16.67 13.80
N TRP A 109 9.36 15.47 13.43
CA TRP A 109 8.24 15.21 12.52
C TRP A 109 6.88 15.32 13.22
N PHE A 110 5.79 15.42 12.43
CA PHE A 110 4.44 15.57 12.93
C PHE A 110 3.53 14.45 12.46
N LEU A 111 2.85 13.77 13.39
CA LEU A 111 1.76 12.84 13.09
C LEU A 111 0.44 13.60 13.05
N HIS A 112 -0.32 13.41 11.98
CA HIS A 112 -1.69 13.88 11.85
C HIS A 112 -2.64 12.69 11.82
N ILE A 113 -3.65 12.73 12.67
CA ILE A 113 -4.76 11.78 12.66
C ILE A 113 -5.97 12.49 12.09
N ASP A 114 -6.23 12.30 10.79
CA ASP A 114 -7.26 13.07 10.07
C ASP A 114 -8.66 12.54 10.35
N ARG A 115 -8.79 11.23 10.31
CA ARG A 115 -10.08 10.57 10.47
C ARG A 115 -9.91 9.22 11.11
N VAL A 116 -10.53 9.06 12.27
CA VAL A 116 -10.56 7.81 13.00
C VAL A 116 -11.61 6.85 12.40
N GLN A 117 -11.26 5.59 12.33
CA GLN A 117 -12.11 4.46 12.02
C GLN A 117 -13.37 4.49 12.91
N SER A 118 -14.56 4.33 12.32
CA SER A 118 -15.84 4.48 13.04
C SER A 118 -16.17 3.31 13.96
N ASP A 119 -15.74 2.11 13.58
CA ASP A 119 -15.88 0.87 14.36
C ASP A 119 -14.77 -0.12 13.94
N PRO A 120 -14.54 -1.22 14.69
CA PRO A 120 -13.44 -2.15 14.41
C PRO A 120 -13.46 -2.83 13.03
N TYR A 121 -14.58 -2.81 12.34
CA TYR A 121 -14.76 -3.47 11.03
C TYR A 121 -14.75 -2.47 9.87
N ALA A 122 -14.76 -1.17 10.16
CA ALA A 122 -14.66 -0.12 9.15
C ALA A 122 -13.22 -0.03 8.58
N PRO A 123 -13.03 0.60 7.42
CA PRO A 123 -11.70 0.86 6.88
C PRO A 123 -10.77 1.55 7.90
N PRO A 124 -9.49 1.19 7.95
CA PRO A 124 -8.54 1.71 8.93
C PRO A 124 -8.48 3.24 8.99
N THR A 125 -8.09 3.74 10.14
CA THR A 125 -7.80 5.15 10.39
C THR A 125 -6.81 5.69 9.36
N ARG A 126 -7.07 6.87 8.82
CA ARG A 126 -6.13 7.57 7.95
C ARG A 126 -5.25 8.47 8.79
N ILE A 127 -3.97 8.33 8.57
CA ILE A 127 -2.94 9.17 9.17
C ILE A 127 -2.04 9.72 8.07
N HIS A 128 -1.46 10.89 8.31
CA HIS A 128 -0.29 11.30 7.56
C HIS A 128 0.79 11.81 8.51
N VAL A 129 2.03 11.72 8.06
CA VAL A 129 3.19 12.20 8.82
C VAL A 129 3.94 13.20 7.96
N ASP A 130 4.12 14.40 8.47
CA ASP A 130 4.95 15.44 7.88
C ASP A 130 6.37 15.32 8.42
N VAL A 131 7.31 15.00 7.53
CA VAL A 131 8.73 14.85 7.84
C VAL A 131 9.52 15.93 7.09
N PRO A 132 9.99 16.97 7.76
CA PRO A 132 10.90 17.96 7.16
C PRO A 132 12.19 17.29 6.67
N THR A 133 12.70 17.67 5.50
CA THR A 133 13.89 17.03 4.91
C THR A 133 15.21 17.47 5.56
N ASP A 134 15.17 18.46 6.44
CA ASP A 134 16.31 18.88 7.24
C ASP A 134 16.47 18.11 8.57
N LEU A 135 15.70 17.05 8.77
CA LEU A 135 15.88 16.15 9.91
C LEU A 135 17.06 15.23 9.71
N HIS A 136 17.68 14.85 10.85
CA HIS A 136 18.79 13.91 10.87
C HIS A 136 18.46 12.61 10.14
N GLY A 137 19.41 12.15 9.31
CA GLY A 137 19.27 10.97 8.46
C GLY A 137 18.78 11.26 7.04
N LEU A 138 18.31 12.48 6.75
CA LEU A 138 17.82 12.90 5.43
C LEU A 138 18.76 13.86 4.69
N GLU A 139 19.93 14.13 5.23
CA GLU A 139 20.92 15.08 4.69
C GLU A 139 21.30 14.74 3.24
N LEU A 140 21.36 13.45 2.90
CA LEU A 140 21.66 12.96 1.56
C LEU A 140 20.74 13.55 0.48
N LEU A 141 19.47 13.87 0.83
CA LEU A 141 18.52 14.43 -0.13
C LEU A 141 18.97 15.78 -0.68
N ASP A 142 19.57 16.62 0.17
CA ASP A 142 20.10 17.92 -0.20
C ASP A 142 21.55 17.82 -0.68
N GLU A 143 22.42 17.07 0.00
CA GLU A 143 23.85 16.93 -0.32
C GLU A 143 24.09 16.35 -1.70
N ALA A 144 23.27 15.39 -2.15
CA ALA A 144 23.35 14.76 -3.47
C ALA A 144 22.33 15.33 -4.48
N ASP A 145 21.65 16.43 -4.15
CA ASP A 145 20.65 17.10 -5.00
C ASP A 145 19.55 16.14 -5.51
N LEU A 146 19.12 15.21 -4.62
CA LEU A 146 18.17 14.15 -4.98
C LEU A 146 16.72 14.65 -5.14
N LEU A 147 16.47 15.93 -4.89
CA LEU A 147 15.16 16.58 -5.03
C LEU A 147 15.12 17.60 -6.18
N ALA A 148 16.17 17.69 -7.00
CA ALA A 148 16.32 18.71 -8.03
C ALA A 148 15.16 18.76 -9.02
N ASP A 149 14.76 17.63 -9.54
CA ASP A 149 13.75 17.52 -10.58
C ASP A 149 12.58 16.58 -10.19
N ALA A 150 11.59 16.49 -11.06
CA ALA A 150 10.37 15.71 -10.80
C ALA A 150 10.63 14.20 -10.79
N ASP A 151 11.53 13.70 -11.63
CA ASP A 151 11.83 12.26 -11.73
C ASP A 151 12.61 11.80 -10.49
N ARG A 152 13.57 12.59 -10.01
CA ARG A 152 14.27 12.32 -8.74
C ARG A 152 13.32 12.33 -7.56
N ARG A 153 12.45 13.33 -7.44
CA ARG A 153 11.43 13.37 -6.37
C ARG A 153 10.47 12.18 -6.45
N LEU A 154 10.10 11.76 -7.67
CA LEU A 154 9.29 10.55 -7.88
C LEU A 154 10.02 9.31 -7.37
N ALA A 155 11.30 9.14 -7.72
CA ALA A 155 12.10 7.99 -7.29
C ALA A 155 12.29 7.96 -5.76
N VAL A 156 12.56 9.10 -5.13
CA VAL A 156 12.63 9.23 -3.66
C VAL A 156 11.31 8.78 -3.02
N GLY A 157 10.17 9.27 -3.51
CA GLY A 157 8.85 8.90 -3.00
C GLY A 157 8.53 7.41 -3.17
N ASP A 158 8.89 6.83 -4.32
CA ASP A 158 8.71 5.39 -4.57
C ASP A 158 9.62 4.54 -3.68
N PHE A 159 10.90 4.92 -3.53
CA PHE A 159 11.86 4.24 -2.67
C PHE A 159 11.39 4.19 -1.22
N LEU A 160 11.05 5.34 -0.64
CA LEU A 160 10.57 5.43 0.73
C LEU A 160 9.23 4.70 0.93
N THR A 161 8.36 4.65 -0.11
CA THR A 161 7.14 3.82 -0.06
C THR A 161 7.50 2.34 0.06
N ARG A 162 8.54 1.86 -0.63
CA ARG A 162 9.02 0.46 -0.54
C ARG A 162 9.60 0.15 0.84
N GLU A 163 10.43 1.03 1.38
CA GLU A 163 11.01 0.86 2.71
C GLU A 163 9.91 0.78 3.77
N LEU A 164 8.96 1.74 3.78
CA LEU A 164 7.83 1.74 4.71
C LEU A 164 6.88 0.56 4.51
N HIS A 165 6.65 0.14 3.25
CA HIS A 165 5.84 -1.06 2.98
C HIS A 165 6.49 -2.31 3.59
N ALA A 166 7.80 -2.44 3.49
CA ALA A 166 8.55 -3.54 4.10
C ALA A 166 8.51 -3.49 5.63
N GLY A 167 8.76 -2.32 6.23
CA GLY A 167 8.75 -2.12 7.68
C GLY A 167 7.38 -2.34 8.31
N PHE A 168 6.30 -1.94 7.64
CA PHE A 168 4.95 -2.10 8.17
C PHE A 168 4.42 -3.54 8.12
N ARG A 169 5.12 -4.47 7.47
CA ARG A 169 4.69 -5.89 7.43
C ARG A 169 4.56 -6.47 8.83
N GLY A 170 3.43 -7.11 9.11
CA GLY A 170 3.16 -7.71 10.42
C GLY A 170 2.81 -6.72 11.53
N THR A 171 2.68 -5.44 11.21
CA THR A 171 2.19 -4.40 12.13
C THR A 171 0.72 -4.04 11.86
N ALA A 172 0.14 -3.17 12.68
CA ALA A 172 -1.18 -2.58 12.43
C ALA A 172 -1.15 -1.38 11.46
N LEU A 173 0.02 -1.07 10.92
CA LEU A 173 0.22 0.00 9.94
C LEU A 173 0.21 -0.58 8.53
N SER A 174 -0.20 0.22 7.57
CA SER A 174 -0.12 -0.15 6.15
C SER A 174 0.01 1.09 5.26
N ILE A 175 0.72 0.92 4.16
CA ILE A 175 0.93 1.91 3.11
C ILE A 175 0.64 1.24 1.76
N ALA A 176 0.68 1.96 0.65
CA ALA A 176 0.51 1.33 -0.66
C ALA A 176 1.53 0.20 -0.87
N SER A 177 1.09 -0.88 -1.51
CA SER A 177 1.97 -1.96 -1.95
C SER A 177 2.59 -1.57 -3.28
N PRO A 178 3.91 -1.34 -3.35
CA PRO A 178 4.57 -1.02 -4.61
C PRO A 178 4.72 -2.28 -5.48
N GLY A 179 4.47 -2.14 -6.78
CA GLY A 179 4.80 -3.14 -7.78
C GLY A 179 6.24 -2.99 -8.29
N GLN A 180 6.54 -3.61 -9.44
CA GLN A 180 7.87 -3.57 -10.05
C GLN A 180 8.27 -2.16 -10.51
N GLU A 181 7.33 -1.40 -11.05
CA GLU A 181 7.59 -0.09 -11.64
C GLU A 181 7.82 1.01 -10.61
N ILE A 182 8.72 1.93 -10.92
CA ILE A 182 8.93 3.17 -10.16
C ILE A 182 7.85 4.17 -10.59
N LEU A 183 6.84 4.36 -9.74
CA LEU A 183 5.66 5.18 -10.04
C LEU A 183 5.38 6.22 -8.96
N GLN A 184 4.83 7.36 -9.39
CA GLN A 184 4.27 8.32 -8.46
C GLN A 184 3.04 7.72 -7.74
N ARG A 185 3.13 7.63 -6.42
CA ARG A 185 2.02 7.19 -5.55
C ARG A 185 1.62 8.30 -4.61
N SER A 186 0.35 8.29 -4.21
CA SER A 186 -0.14 9.23 -3.20
C SER A 186 0.30 8.88 -1.76
N SER A 187 1.09 7.83 -1.59
CA SER A 187 1.59 7.37 -0.29
C SER A 187 2.66 8.29 0.28
N ILE A 188 3.52 8.82 -0.58
CA ILE A 188 4.53 9.81 -0.22
C ILE A 188 4.47 10.94 -1.23
N ILE A 189 4.32 12.16 -0.72
CA ILE A 189 4.28 13.38 -1.50
C ILE A 189 5.36 14.31 -0.97
N LEU A 190 6.25 14.74 -1.87
CA LEU A 190 7.18 15.81 -1.59
C LEU A 190 6.52 17.14 -1.92
N ARG A 191 6.40 18.01 -0.94
CA ARG A 191 5.87 19.36 -1.12
C ARG A 191 6.91 20.41 -0.69
N PRO A 192 7.04 21.51 -1.42
CA PRO A 192 7.92 22.59 -1.01
C PRO A 192 7.37 23.26 0.25
N GLU A 193 8.25 23.69 1.12
CA GLU A 193 7.95 24.47 2.32
C GLU A 193 8.77 25.76 2.32
N GLU A 194 8.08 26.88 2.48
CA GLU A 194 8.76 28.17 2.63
C GLU A 194 9.43 28.22 4.01
N LYS A 195 10.75 28.40 4.02
CA LYS A 195 11.55 28.61 5.23
C LYS A 195 12.06 30.05 5.27
N LYS A 196 12.51 30.50 6.44
CA LYS A 196 13.10 31.84 6.59
C LYS A 196 14.32 32.07 5.70
N GLU A 197 15.03 31.00 5.37
CA GLU A 197 16.27 31.00 4.57
C GLU A 197 16.12 30.07 3.35
N GLY A 198 15.14 30.36 2.48
CA GLY A 198 14.97 29.61 1.24
C GLY A 198 13.79 28.64 1.24
N THR A 199 13.80 27.72 0.30
CA THR A 199 12.76 26.70 0.14
C THR A 199 13.29 25.37 0.67
N GLY A 200 12.62 24.78 1.66
CA GLY A 200 12.83 23.40 2.08
C GLY A 200 11.82 22.46 1.46
N TRP A 201 11.91 21.18 1.80
CA TRP A 201 10.95 20.17 1.40
C TRP A 201 10.35 19.49 2.63
N VAL A 202 9.13 19.00 2.49
CA VAL A 202 8.45 18.14 3.46
C VAL A 202 8.01 16.88 2.74
N LEU A 203 8.36 15.74 3.33
CA LEU A 203 7.83 14.43 2.97
C LEU A 203 6.51 14.22 3.71
N GLU A 204 5.39 14.25 3.00
CA GLU A 204 4.08 13.89 3.54
C GLU A 204 3.84 12.40 3.31
N VAL A 205 3.97 11.59 4.37
CA VAL A 205 3.78 10.14 4.36
C VAL A 205 2.34 9.80 4.73
N ARG A 206 1.56 9.26 3.81
CA ARG A 206 0.17 8.86 4.02
C ARG A 206 0.05 7.38 4.26
N ALA A 207 -0.42 7.02 5.43
CA ALA A 207 -0.56 5.64 5.86
C ALA A 207 -1.95 5.35 6.45
N ARG A 208 -2.18 4.09 6.75
CA ARG A 208 -3.38 3.61 7.44
C ARG A 208 -2.96 2.94 8.74
N LEU A 209 -3.75 3.18 9.77
CA LEU A 209 -3.58 2.63 11.11
C LEU A 209 -4.84 1.84 11.49
N ALA A 210 -4.72 0.54 11.66
CA ALA A 210 -5.77 -0.29 12.21
C ALA A 210 -5.77 -0.15 13.74
N LEU A 211 -6.72 0.60 14.28
CA LEU A 211 -6.83 0.81 15.72
C LEU A 211 -7.34 -0.47 16.40
N PRO A 212 -6.60 -1.00 17.41
CA PRO A 212 -6.89 -2.28 17.99
C PRO A 212 -8.11 -2.25 18.92
N ALA A 213 -8.90 -3.34 18.89
CA ALA A 213 -10.04 -3.52 19.76
C ALA A 213 -10.30 -5.01 20.06
N GLN A 214 -10.87 -5.28 21.22
CA GLN A 214 -11.47 -6.57 21.55
C GLN A 214 -12.99 -6.42 21.50
N GLY A 215 -13.63 -6.96 20.47
CA GLY A 215 -15.02 -6.67 20.16
C GLY A 215 -15.21 -5.17 19.88
N ARG A 216 -15.92 -4.46 20.76
CA ARG A 216 -16.11 -3.00 20.66
C ARG A 216 -15.38 -2.20 21.75
N SER A 217 -14.52 -2.85 22.51
CA SER A 217 -13.71 -2.23 23.56
C SER A 217 -12.32 -1.91 23.03
N ILE A 218 -11.85 -0.70 23.28
CA ILE A 218 -10.52 -0.22 22.91
C ILE A 218 -9.45 -1.04 23.65
N GLN A 219 -8.42 -1.46 22.91
CA GLN A 219 -7.16 -1.96 23.46
C GLN A 219 -6.14 -0.82 23.50
N GLY A 220 -6.25 0.04 24.51
CA GLY A 220 -5.50 1.32 24.61
C GLY A 220 -4.01 1.11 24.77
N HIS A 221 -3.58 0.10 25.50
CA HIS A 221 -2.18 -0.26 25.68
C HIS A 221 -1.55 -0.70 24.35
N GLU A 222 -2.26 -1.50 23.56
CA GLU A 222 -1.80 -1.93 22.25
C GLU A 222 -1.76 -0.77 21.25
N ALA A 223 -2.78 0.10 21.25
CA ALA A 223 -2.80 1.30 20.43
C ALA A 223 -1.61 2.23 20.75
N SER A 224 -1.29 2.40 22.03
CA SER A 224 -0.13 3.17 22.49
C SER A 224 1.18 2.59 22.01
N ARG A 225 1.32 1.25 22.03
CA ARG A 225 2.49 0.55 21.53
C ARG A 225 2.67 0.75 20.03
N ILE A 226 1.59 0.63 19.26
CA ILE A 226 1.61 0.82 17.80
C ILE A 226 2.04 2.25 17.44
N VAL A 227 1.46 3.26 18.08
CA VAL A 227 1.74 4.67 17.76
C VAL A 227 3.08 5.14 18.35
N GLY A 228 3.36 4.78 19.60
CA GLY A 228 4.55 5.28 20.32
C GLY A 228 5.82 4.50 20.06
N ARG A 229 5.73 3.30 19.50
CA ARG A 229 6.89 2.44 19.25
C ARG A 229 6.97 1.96 17.80
N ASP A 230 5.93 1.27 17.30
CA ASP A 230 6.02 0.65 15.98
C ASP A 230 6.07 1.70 14.86
N LEU A 231 5.17 2.69 14.89
CA LEU A 231 5.18 3.80 13.93
C LEU A 231 6.49 4.58 13.97
N VAL A 232 6.95 4.94 15.19
CA VAL A 232 8.19 5.71 15.37
C VAL A 232 9.37 4.95 14.79
N ARG A 233 9.53 3.69 15.19
CA ARG A 233 10.66 2.86 14.73
C ARG A 233 10.68 2.72 13.22
N GLU A 234 9.58 2.28 12.62
CA GLU A 234 9.54 2.00 11.19
C GLU A 234 9.68 3.28 10.34
N LEU A 235 9.13 4.41 10.83
CA LEU A 235 9.28 5.69 10.16
C LEU A 235 10.73 6.19 10.24
N GLU A 236 11.31 6.26 11.43
CA GLU A 236 12.67 6.76 11.62
C GLU A 236 13.70 5.86 10.93
N GLU A 237 13.50 4.54 10.96
CA GLU A 237 14.34 3.60 10.22
C GLU A 237 14.24 3.82 8.70
N ALA A 238 13.05 4.00 8.15
CA ALA A 238 12.88 4.25 6.71
C ALA A 238 13.47 5.61 6.26
N MET A 239 13.45 6.61 7.16
CA MET A 239 13.98 7.96 6.89
C MET A 239 15.48 8.09 7.16
N ASP A 240 16.13 7.11 7.75
CA ASP A 240 17.59 7.09 7.90
C ASP A 240 18.24 6.66 6.57
N LEU A 241 18.62 7.65 5.75
CA LEU A 241 19.29 7.46 4.46
C LEU A 241 20.82 7.41 4.59
N THR A 242 21.34 7.14 5.76
CA THR A 242 22.79 6.94 5.94
C THR A 242 23.25 5.56 5.45
N GLY A 243 24.51 5.46 5.02
CA GLY A 243 25.15 4.20 4.62
C GLY A 243 24.43 3.47 3.49
N GLU A 244 24.26 2.16 3.62
CA GLU A 244 23.76 1.30 2.54
C GLU A 244 22.36 1.68 2.03
N ARG A 245 21.49 2.22 2.89
CA ARG A 245 20.15 2.65 2.45
C ARG A 245 20.24 3.86 1.52
N GLY A 246 21.10 4.83 1.81
CA GLY A 246 21.39 5.94 0.91
C GLY A 246 21.95 5.47 -0.43
N ASP A 247 22.88 4.53 -0.42
CA ASP A 247 23.42 3.93 -1.65
C ASP A 247 22.34 3.23 -2.48
N ARG A 248 21.39 2.56 -1.82
CA ARG A 248 20.24 1.94 -2.50
C ARG A 248 19.31 3.00 -3.11
N LEU A 249 19.08 4.11 -2.42
CA LEU A 249 18.29 5.22 -2.95
C LEU A 249 18.94 5.82 -4.19
N VAL A 250 20.25 6.11 -4.15
CA VAL A 250 20.98 6.65 -5.32
C VAL A 250 20.89 5.70 -6.51
N ARG A 251 21.07 4.38 -6.27
CA ARG A 251 20.89 3.38 -7.33
C ARG A 251 19.44 3.33 -7.85
N HIS A 252 18.45 3.51 -6.98
CA HIS A 252 17.04 3.52 -7.37
C HIS A 252 16.71 4.70 -8.29
N ILE A 253 17.27 5.87 -8.01
CA ILE A 253 17.18 7.06 -8.87
C ILE A 253 17.86 6.80 -10.20
N ALA A 254 19.09 6.28 -10.20
CA ALA A 254 19.84 5.93 -11.40
C ALA A 254 19.07 4.98 -12.33
N ILE A 255 18.38 3.98 -11.77
CA ILE A 255 17.51 3.07 -12.53
C ILE A 255 16.38 3.83 -13.25
N LEU A 256 15.74 4.80 -12.57
CA LEU A 256 14.68 5.59 -13.20
C LEU A 256 15.24 6.49 -14.32
N GLU A 257 16.36 7.15 -14.08
CA GLU A 257 17.03 8.02 -15.07
C GLU A 257 17.44 7.20 -16.30
N ASP A 258 18.04 6.03 -16.11
CA ASP A 258 18.38 5.10 -17.20
C ASP A 258 17.13 4.63 -17.96
N HIS A 259 16.06 4.28 -17.25
CA HIS A 259 14.79 3.88 -17.86
C HIS A 259 14.19 5.01 -18.72
N ARG A 260 14.24 6.27 -18.26
CA ARG A 260 13.80 7.45 -19.02
C ARG A 260 14.63 7.65 -20.28
N ALA A 261 15.95 7.55 -20.16
CA ALA A 261 16.87 7.66 -21.30
C ALA A 261 16.64 6.54 -22.32
N LEU A 262 16.44 5.29 -21.86
CA LEU A 262 16.13 4.15 -22.69
C LEU A 262 14.80 4.33 -23.42
N THR A 263 13.74 4.74 -22.72
CA THR A 263 12.41 4.99 -23.30
C THR A 263 12.49 6.07 -24.40
N ALA A 264 13.23 7.15 -24.16
CA ALA A 264 13.47 8.18 -25.16
C ALA A 264 14.26 7.65 -26.38
N THR A 265 15.19 6.73 -26.17
CA THR A 265 15.98 6.10 -27.24
C THR A 265 15.13 5.15 -28.06
N VAL A 266 14.28 4.33 -27.42
CA VAL A 266 13.29 3.44 -28.08
C VAL A 266 12.38 4.27 -28.99
N ALA A 267 11.80 5.36 -28.47
CA ALA A 267 10.94 6.26 -29.25
C ALA A 267 11.67 6.91 -30.44
N ARG A 268 12.89 7.44 -30.23
CA ARG A 268 13.70 8.11 -31.26
C ARG A 268 14.08 7.17 -32.40
N ASN A 269 14.34 5.90 -32.09
CA ASN A 269 14.70 4.90 -33.12
C ASN A 269 13.46 4.24 -33.78
N GLY A 270 12.23 4.57 -33.35
CA GLY A 270 11.01 3.94 -33.85
C GLY A 270 10.87 2.47 -33.46
N TRP A 271 11.52 2.06 -32.40
CA TRP A 271 11.38 0.71 -31.85
C TRP A 271 10.07 0.58 -31.04
N VAL A 272 9.58 -0.65 -30.90
CA VAL A 272 8.44 -0.96 -30.03
C VAL A 272 8.93 -1.22 -28.60
N SER A 273 10.01 -1.99 -28.47
CA SER A 273 10.56 -2.38 -27.19
C SER A 273 12.05 -2.66 -27.27
N PHE A 274 12.74 -2.55 -26.14
CA PHE A 274 14.12 -2.97 -25.93
C PHE A 274 14.19 -3.82 -24.67
N LEU A 275 14.65 -5.05 -24.79
CA LEU A 275 14.81 -5.99 -23.69
C LEU A 275 16.31 -6.20 -23.42
N ALA A 276 16.80 -5.67 -22.32
CA ALA A 276 18.21 -5.72 -21.96
C ALA A 276 18.69 -7.17 -21.72
N ASP A 277 19.89 -7.49 -22.19
CA ASP A 277 20.55 -8.76 -21.86
C ASP A 277 20.71 -8.91 -20.34
N GLY A 278 20.60 -10.12 -19.83
CA GLY A 278 20.63 -10.39 -18.42
C GLY A 278 19.27 -10.30 -17.70
N SER A 279 18.23 -9.78 -18.37
CA SER A 279 16.88 -9.67 -17.79
C SER A 279 16.26 -11.04 -17.55
N VAL A 280 15.74 -11.28 -16.35
CA VAL A 280 14.96 -12.48 -16.02
C VAL A 280 13.48 -12.18 -16.22
N LEU A 281 12.93 -12.58 -17.36
CA LEU A 281 11.54 -12.29 -17.73
C LEU A 281 10.50 -13.09 -16.92
N PRO A 282 10.68 -14.41 -16.64
CA PRO A 282 9.72 -15.18 -15.86
C PRO A 282 9.60 -14.64 -14.43
N ARG A 283 8.36 -14.60 -13.93
CA ARG A 283 8.05 -14.24 -12.54
C ARG A 283 7.89 -15.47 -11.67
N ARG A 284 8.10 -15.32 -10.36
CA ARG A 284 8.00 -16.40 -9.36
C ARG A 284 6.62 -17.08 -9.38
N SER A 285 5.56 -16.29 -9.62
CA SER A 285 4.17 -16.77 -9.78
C SER A 285 3.35 -15.80 -10.60
N GLY A 286 2.13 -16.21 -10.99
CA GLY A 286 1.20 -15.34 -11.73
C GLY A 286 0.66 -14.12 -10.95
N VAL A 287 1.00 -14.01 -9.67
CA VAL A 287 0.59 -12.90 -8.79
C VAL A 287 1.79 -12.19 -8.15
N SER A 288 3.01 -12.53 -8.57
CA SER A 288 4.25 -11.94 -8.05
C SER A 288 4.98 -11.20 -9.16
N ASP A 289 5.45 -9.99 -8.85
CA ASP A 289 6.32 -9.21 -9.75
C ASP A 289 7.81 -9.60 -9.59
N GLU A 290 8.15 -10.43 -8.60
CA GLU A 290 9.52 -10.87 -8.36
C GLU A 290 9.98 -11.85 -9.45
N PRO A 291 11.22 -11.72 -9.94
CA PRO A 291 11.80 -12.65 -10.90
C PRO A 291 11.79 -14.09 -10.37
N LEU A 292 11.68 -15.04 -11.29
CA LEU A 292 11.81 -16.46 -10.95
C LEU A 292 13.25 -16.76 -10.51
N ASP A 293 13.39 -17.36 -9.33
CA ASP A 293 14.70 -17.79 -8.82
C ASP A 293 15.31 -18.83 -9.76
N GLY A 294 16.56 -18.61 -10.18
CA GLY A 294 17.23 -19.49 -11.15
C GLY A 294 16.65 -19.41 -12.57
N GLY A 295 15.84 -18.41 -12.88
CA GLY A 295 15.35 -18.16 -14.23
C GLY A 295 16.51 -17.91 -15.20
N VAL A 296 16.36 -18.33 -16.45
CA VAL A 296 17.37 -18.12 -17.50
C VAL A 296 17.36 -16.65 -17.91
N PRO A 297 18.48 -15.93 -17.82
CA PRO A 297 18.58 -14.56 -18.29
C PRO A 297 18.36 -14.47 -19.80
N LEU A 298 17.75 -13.38 -20.25
CA LEU A 298 17.61 -13.07 -21.66
C LEU A 298 18.97 -12.79 -22.29
N GLU A 299 19.20 -13.30 -23.48
CA GLU A 299 20.34 -12.99 -24.32
C GLU A 299 19.84 -12.67 -25.74
N ALA A 300 20.20 -11.51 -26.24
CA ALA A 300 19.77 -11.03 -27.54
C ALA A 300 20.43 -11.84 -28.65
N PRO A 301 19.65 -12.44 -29.59
CA PRO A 301 20.22 -12.98 -30.84
C PRO A 301 20.91 -11.86 -31.63
N ASP A 302 22.07 -12.15 -32.23
CA ASP A 302 22.85 -11.12 -32.96
C ASP A 302 22.04 -10.39 -34.05
N SER A 303 21.09 -11.09 -34.69
CA SER A 303 20.20 -10.52 -35.70
C SER A 303 19.18 -9.51 -35.18
N MET A 304 18.93 -9.48 -33.86
CA MET A 304 17.98 -8.59 -33.19
C MET A 304 18.65 -7.75 -32.11
N ALA A 305 19.97 -7.82 -31.99
CA ALA A 305 20.72 -7.13 -30.97
C ALA A 305 20.97 -5.68 -31.34
N ALA A 306 20.82 -4.80 -30.38
CA ALA A 306 21.28 -3.42 -30.42
C ALA A 306 21.98 -3.04 -29.13
N THR A 307 22.76 -1.95 -29.20
CA THR A 307 23.47 -1.39 -28.07
C THR A 307 23.00 0.04 -27.83
N VAL A 308 22.74 0.38 -26.56
CA VAL A 308 22.27 1.69 -26.11
C VAL A 308 23.21 2.22 -25.05
N GLU A 309 23.53 3.51 -25.11
CA GLU A 309 24.27 4.20 -24.06
C GLU A 309 23.27 4.81 -23.06
N LEU A 310 23.41 4.45 -21.78
CA LEU A 310 22.59 4.93 -20.66
C LEU A 310 23.43 5.78 -19.72
N PRO A 311 22.82 6.77 -19.05
CA PRO A 311 23.55 7.71 -18.18
C PRO A 311 24.36 7.06 -17.05
N HIS A 312 23.82 6.01 -16.43
CA HIS A 312 24.44 5.36 -15.26
C HIS A 312 24.92 3.94 -15.56
N ALA A 313 24.13 3.15 -16.27
CA ALA A 313 24.50 1.78 -16.62
C ALA A 313 25.53 1.71 -17.75
N GLY A 314 25.83 2.82 -18.43
CA GLY A 314 26.75 2.85 -19.58
C GLY A 314 26.20 2.08 -20.78
N THR A 315 27.05 1.31 -21.44
CA THR A 315 26.70 0.56 -22.63
C THR A 315 25.90 -0.69 -22.30
N VAL A 316 24.64 -0.76 -22.73
CA VAL A 316 23.73 -1.90 -22.54
C VAL A 316 23.36 -2.52 -23.88
N ARG A 317 23.60 -3.83 -24.02
CA ARG A 317 23.16 -4.65 -25.16
C ARG A 317 21.79 -5.28 -24.84
N GLY A 318 20.96 -5.46 -25.85
CA GLY A 318 19.66 -6.10 -25.68
C GLY A 318 18.95 -6.40 -26.98
N THR A 319 17.80 -7.06 -26.89
CA THR A 319 16.93 -7.39 -28.03
C THR A 319 16.04 -6.21 -28.38
N VAL A 320 16.05 -5.79 -29.62
CA VAL A 320 15.13 -4.81 -30.18
C VAL A 320 13.92 -5.48 -30.79
N VAL A 321 12.75 -4.95 -30.53
CA VAL A 321 11.52 -5.26 -31.25
C VAL A 321 11.18 -4.04 -32.11
N GLU A 322 11.32 -4.21 -33.42
CA GLU A 322 11.04 -3.13 -34.38
C GLU A 322 9.54 -2.98 -34.65
N ALA A 323 9.12 -1.80 -35.12
CA ALA A 323 7.76 -1.60 -35.58
C ALA A 323 7.43 -2.46 -36.79
N GLY A 324 6.23 -3.07 -36.82
CA GLY A 324 5.78 -3.93 -37.90
C GLY A 324 5.07 -5.18 -37.41
N VAL A 325 5.07 -6.21 -38.25
CA VAL A 325 4.48 -7.51 -37.91
C VAL A 325 5.55 -8.41 -37.29
N ASN A 326 5.51 -8.59 -36.00
CA ASN A 326 6.39 -9.49 -35.26
C ASN A 326 5.63 -10.78 -34.91
N VAL A 327 6.24 -11.94 -35.11
CA VAL A 327 5.62 -13.24 -34.84
C VAL A 327 6.43 -13.99 -33.80
N ILE A 328 5.82 -14.27 -32.64
CA ILE A 328 6.42 -15.06 -31.58
C ILE A 328 5.92 -16.50 -31.69
N VAL A 329 6.81 -17.42 -32.07
CA VAL A 329 6.51 -18.85 -32.28
C VAL A 329 7.19 -19.73 -31.21
N GLY A 330 6.63 -20.90 -30.97
CA GLY A 330 7.20 -21.89 -30.05
C GLY A 330 6.15 -22.83 -29.47
N GLY A 331 6.59 -23.92 -28.85
CA GLY A 331 5.74 -24.90 -28.18
C GLY A 331 5.04 -24.41 -26.92
N GLY A 332 4.24 -25.25 -26.28
CA GLY A 332 3.69 -24.96 -24.95
C GLY A 332 4.80 -24.77 -23.93
N TYR A 333 4.59 -23.87 -22.99
CA TYR A 333 5.53 -23.56 -21.89
C TYR A 333 6.91 -23.00 -22.30
N HIS A 334 7.08 -22.52 -23.53
CA HIS A 334 8.34 -21.95 -24.03
C HIS A 334 8.45 -20.43 -23.82
N GLY A 335 7.71 -19.85 -22.84
CA GLY A 335 7.87 -18.45 -22.44
C GLY A 335 7.29 -17.40 -23.38
N LYS A 336 6.50 -17.78 -24.44
CA LYS A 336 5.90 -16.83 -25.39
C LYS A 336 5.07 -15.73 -24.71
N SER A 337 4.16 -16.12 -23.81
CA SER A 337 3.33 -15.18 -23.08
C SER A 337 4.15 -14.31 -22.12
N THR A 338 5.22 -14.86 -21.54
CA THR A 338 6.16 -14.14 -20.69
C THR A 338 6.89 -13.06 -21.48
N LEU A 339 7.37 -13.40 -22.69
CA LEU A 339 8.01 -12.44 -23.58
C LEU A 339 7.03 -11.36 -24.03
N LEU A 340 5.79 -11.72 -24.38
CA LEU A 340 4.76 -10.75 -24.77
C LEU A 340 4.47 -9.76 -23.63
N SER A 341 4.29 -10.26 -22.40
CA SER A 341 4.06 -9.40 -21.23
C SER A 341 5.25 -8.50 -20.88
N ALA A 342 6.47 -8.86 -21.30
CA ALA A 342 7.64 -8.01 -21.11
C ALA A 342 7.76 -6.91 -22.20
N ILE A 343 7.08 -7.11 -23.34
CA ILE A 343 7.03 -6.13 -24.45
C ILE A 343 5.92 -5.09 -24.21
N GLU A 344 4.79 -5.52 -23.60
CA GLU A 344 3.65 -4.67 -23.24
C GLU A 344 3.99 -3.67 -22.11
#